data_c5ff78c0fe533d94c462c7d15f9c0b56
#
_entry.id   c5ff78c0fe533d94c462c7d15f9c0b56
#
_cell.length_a   1.000
_cell.length_b   1.000
_cell.length_c   1.000
_cell.angle_alpha   90.00
_cell.angle_beta   90.00
_cell.angle_gamma   90.00
#
_symmetry.space_group_name_H-M   'P 1'
#
loop_
_entity.id
_entity.type
_entity.pdbx_description
1 polymer ?
#
loop_
_entity_poly.entity_id
_entity_poly.type
_entity_poly.pdbx_seq_one_letter_code
_entity_poly.pdbx_strand_id
1 'polypeptide(L)'
;MLAITDLSIRLAGRLLIDQSSVQITPGSRVGMVGRNGTGKSTLFKVIRGELAAEHGAVTLPPRWRVGSLAQEAPNGPESLISVVLKADLERDALLHEAESATDPHRIAEIQTRLVDIDAHSAPSRAAAILSGLGFSAADQLRPCAEFSGGWRMRVALAATLFAAPDLLLLDEPTNYLDLEGTLWLEDHLAHYPRTVIVISHDRDLLESSVDQILHLERGKLTLYKGTYSSFEEQRAARELLDAKAVKRQEAERARLQAFVDRFKAKASKARQAQSRVKMLERLKPITALVTEDVREISFPAPEKILSPPIIAVDNASVGYDPATPVLGRVTLRIDNDDRIALLGANGNGKSTLVKLLAGRLAPFSGKVTRADKLSIAYFAQHQLDELNEDASAYDHVRKLMGDAPEAKVRARAGAIGFSGKAADTKVARLSGGEKARLLLGIATFFGPNMIILDEPTNHLDIDSRAALAEAINEFPGAVIMVSHDRYLIEACADRLWIVADRTVTNYDGDLDEYRRLVLSARNSEPAPRERSTPSEKPQRPKSDNRGSLRKRITEAEAEIARVSDIITKIDTALALPDIFTRDPKQAAQLSKARANAADALARAEEQWLEASTQFDEAAG
;
A
#
# COMPACT_ATOMS: atom_id res chain seq x y z
N MET A 1 18.46 8.08 18.82
CA MET A 1 18.11 6.89 18.02
C MET A 1 17.22 5.97 18.83
N LEU A 2 16.31 5.26 18.20
CA LEU A 2 15.55 4.18 18.80
C LEU A 2 16.46 2.94 18.87
N ALA A 3 16.67 2.39 20.06
CA ALA A 3 17.48 1.19 20.28
C ALA A 3 16.62 0.08 20.90
N ILE A 4 16.60 -1.06 20.26
CA ILE A 4 16.02 -2.32 20.75
C ILE A 4 17.20 -3.21 21.12
N THR A 5 17.25 -3.69 22.38
CA THR A 5 18.38 -4.47 22.91
C THR A 5 17.87 -5.76 23.55
N ASP A 6 18.33 -6.90 23.05
CA ASP A 6 18.01 -8.26 23.52
C ASP A 6 16.52 -8.50 23.80
N LEU A 7 15.67 -7.92 22.94
CA LEU A 7 14.24 -7.91 23.13
C LEU A 7 13.63 -9.31 22.94
N SER A 8 12.89 -9.77 23.94
CA SER A 8 12.04 -10.96 23.84
C SER A 8 10.60 -10.60 24.23
N ILE A 9 9.65 -10.99 23.37
CA ILE A 9 8.22 -10.72 23.56
C ILE A 9 7.46 -12.04 23.47
N ARG A 10 6.68 -12.33 24.52
CA ARG A 10 5.75 -13.46 24.57
C ARG A 10 4.31 -12.97 24.74
N LEU A 11 3.39 -13.52 23.98
CA LEU A 11 1.97 -13.20 24.08
C LEU A 11 1.17 -14.51 24.10
N ALA A 12 0.29 -14.69 25.08
CA ALA A 12 -0.54 -15.89 25.25
C ALA A 12 0.26 -17.21 25.17
N GLY A 13 1.46 -17.23 25.75
CA GLY A 13 2.35 -18.40 25.77
C GLY A 13 3.19 -18.61 24.49
N ARG A 14 2.93 -17.87 23.41
CA ARG A 14 3.70 -17.93 22.15
C ARG A 14 4.82 -16.90 22.17
N LEU A 15 6.04 -17.33 21.89
CA LEU A 15 7.20 -16.45 21.69
C LEU A 15 7.06 -15.79 20.30
N LEU A 16 6.98 -14.47 20.27
CA LEU A 16 6.82 -13.68 19.05
C LEU A 16 8.14 -13.08 18.59
N ILE A 17 8.93 -12.55 19.53
CA ILE A 17 10.28 -12.02 19.27
C ILE A 17 11.21 -12.66 20.28
N ASP A 18 12.40 -13.06 19.85
CA ASP A 18 13.39 -13.76 20.63
C ASP A 18 14.76 -13.08 20.55
N GLN A 19 15.26 -12.55 21.67
CA GLN A 19 16.60 -11.95 21.81
C GLN A 19 17.06 -11.16 20.58
N SER A 20 16.27 -10.18 20.17
CA SER A 20 16.53 -9.37 18.98
C SER A 20 17.06 -8.00 19.35
N SER A 21 18.08 -7.54 18.62
CA SER A 21 18.69 -6.22 18.81
C SER A 21 18.77 -5.49 17.49
N VAL A 22 18.26 -4.25 17.47
CA VAL A 22 18.21 -3.39 16.27
C VAL A 22 18.34 -1.94 16.69
N GLN A 23 18.96 -1.11 15.85
CA GLN A 23 19.09 0.33 16.05
C GLN A 23 18.56 1.08 14.84
N ILE A 24 17.66 2.04 15.08
CA ILE A 24 17.07 2.91 14.05
C ILE A 24 17.56 4.33 14.31
N THR A 25 18.17 4.92 13.28
CA THR A 25 18.71 6.29 13.36
C THR A 25 17.60 7.32 13.30
N PRO A 26 17.76 8.51 13.92
CA PRO A 26 16.81 9.60 13.76
C PRO A 26 16.66 10.01 12.29
N GLY A 27 15.43 10.31 11.87
CA GLY A 27 15.11 10.71 10.50
C GLY A 27 15.01 9.55 9.51
N SER A 28 15.21 8.29 9.94
CA SER A 28 14.98 7.13 9.07
C SER A 28 13.50 6.86 8.86
N ARG A 29 13.16 6.42 7.66
CA ARG A 29 11.84 5.94 7.27
C ARG A 29 11.92 4.44 7.09
N VAL A 30 11.32 3.70 8.02
CA VAL A 30 11.47 2.26 8.13
C VAL A 30 10.16 1.58 7.78
N GLY A 31 10.17 0.71 6.77
CA GLY A 31 9.08 -0.21 6.48
C GLY A 31 9.23 -1.48 7.33
N MET A 32 8.22 -1.84 8.10
CA MET A 32 8.23 -3.07 8.87
C MET A 32 7.43 -4.16 8.17
N VAL A 33 8.12 -5.22 7.76
CA VAL A 33 7.54 -6.34 7.02
C VAL A 33 7.66 -7.66 7.79
N GLY A 34 6.80 -8.61 7.46
CA GLY A 34 6.75 -9.94 8.06
C GLY A 34 5.35 -10.52 7.97
N ARG A 35 5.21 -11.83 8.08
CA ARG A 35 3.92 -12.54 7.98
C ARG A 35 2.91 -12.05 9.02
N ASN A 36 1.63 -12.27 8.75
CA ASN A 36 0.58 -11.95 9.70
C ASN A 36 0.70 -12.83 10.96
N GLY A 37 0.44 -12.21 12.13
CA GLY A 37 0.55 -12.88 13.43
C GLY A 37 1.98 -13.12 13.93
N THR A 38 3.02 -12.55 13.30
CA THR A 38 4.42 -12.63 13.77
C THR A 38 4.73 -11.71 14.94
N GLY A 39 3.89 -10.69 15.19
CA GLY A 39 4.07 -9.77 16.32
C GLY A 39 4.45 -8.34 15.94
N LYS A 40 4.26 -7.92 14.68
CA LYS A 40 4.52 -6.55 14.21
C LYS A 40 3.81 -5.50 15.07
N SER A 41 2.48 -5.56 15.15
CA SER A 41 1.68 -4.64 15.98
C SER A 41 1.96 -4.79 17.49
N THR A 42 2.38 -5.98 17.93
CA THR A 42 2.81 -6.20 19.32
C THR A 42 4.12 -5.44 19.63
N LEU A 43 5.05 -5.39 18.68
CA LEU A 43 6.26 -4.58 18.82
C LEU A 43 5.91 -3.09 18.95
N PHE A 44 4.94 -2.57 18.18
CA PHE A 44 4.47 -1.20 18.34
C PHE A 44 3.92 -0.92 19.74
N LYS A 45 3.15 -1.86 20.32
CA LYS A 45 2.66 -1.73 21.71
C LYS A 45 3.81 -1.66 22.72
N VAL A 46 4.88 -2.44 22.51
CA VAL A 46 6.08 -2.39 23.37
C VAL A 46 6.82 -1.06 23.20
N ILE A 47 6.99 -0.56 21.97
CA ILE A 47 7.63 0.75 21.72
C ILE A 47 6.84 1.90 22.38
N ARG A 48 5.51 1.81 22.41
CA ARG A 48 4.63 2.80 23.07
C ARG A 48 4.58 2.64 24.59
N GLY A 49 5.18 1.57 25.14
CA GLY A 49 5.13 1.26 26.58
C GLY A 49 3.80 0.69 27.07
N GLU A 50 2.90 0.29 26.17
CA GLU A 50 1.60 -0.32 26.48
C GLU A 50 1.72 -1.80 26.86
N LEU A 51 2.80 -2.43 26.43
CA LEU A 51 3.12 -3.83 26.74
C LEU A 51 4.57 -3.92 27.23
N ALA A 52 4.78 -4.62 28.35
CA ALA A 52 6.13 -4.90 28.84
C ALA A 52 6.78 -6.05 28.06
N ALA A 53 8.06 -5.92 27.76
CA ALA A 53 8.87 -7.02 27.22
C ALA A 53 9.13 -8.08 28.30
N GLU A 54 9.29 -9.35 27.88
CA GLU A 54 9.72 -10.44 28.79
C GLU A 54 11.19 -10.27 29.17
N HIS A 55 12.03 -9.94 28.19
CA HIS A 55 13.46 -9.61 28.37
C HIS A 55 13.86 -8.48 27.43
N GLY A 56 14.96 -7.81 27.77
CA GLY A 56 15.52 -6.71 26.99
C GLY A 56 14.81 -5.38 27.22
N ALA A 57 15.12 -4.41 26.39
CA ALA A 57 14.57 -3.07 26.50
C ALA A 57 14.43 -2.37 25.16
N VAL A 58 13.46 -1.47 25.09
CA VAL A 58 13.35 -0.47 24.02
C VAL A 58 13.69 0.89 24.61
N THR A 59 14.67 1.56 24.04
CA THR A 59 15.16 2.86 24.49
C THR A 59 14.90 3.92 23.42
N LEU A 60 14.20 4.97 23.80
CA LEU A 60 13.95 6.16 22.98
C LEU A 60 14.76 7.35 23.51
N PRO A 61 15.16 8.31 22.67
CA PRO A 61 15.72 9.55 23.14
C PRO A 61 14.76 10.26 24.11
N PRO A 62 15.28 10.86 25.18
CA PRO A 62 14.45 11.64 26.10
C PRO A 62 13.73 12.76 25.33
N ARG A 63 12.48 13.00 25.67
CA ARG A 63 11.58 14.02 25.08
C ARG A 63 11.05 13.70 23.67
N TRP A 64 11.34 12.52 23.08
CA TRP A 64 10.69 12.16 21.84
C TRP A 64 9.18 11.95 22.06
N ARG A 65 8.39 12.63 21.24
CA ARG A 65 6.95 12.37 21.15
C ARG A 65 6.71 11.19 20.23
N VAL A 66 6.06 10.17 20.74
CA VAL A 66 5.65 8.99 19.95
C VAL A 66 4.20 9.19 19.53
N GLY A 67 3.94 9.22 18.25
CA GLY A 67 2.60 9.27 17.68
C GLY A 67 2.25 7.95 16.98
N SER A 68 1.04 7.49 17.17
CA SER A 68 0.53 6.31 16.49
C SER A 68 -0.92 6.50 16.11
N LEU A 69 -1.36 5.80 15.07
CA LEU A 69 -2.78 5.78 14.71
C LEU A 69 -3.59 5.20 15.87
N ALA A 70 -4.59 5.96 16.33
CA ALA A 70 -5.50 5.50 17.38
C ALA A 70 -6.31 4.29 16.89
N GLN A 71 -6.56 3.33 17.78
CA GLN A 71 -7.41 2.17 17.46
C GLN A 71 -8.89 2.53 17.39
N GLU A 72 -9.30 3.56 18.14
CA GLU A 72 -10.66 4.09 18.13
C GLU A 72 -10.75 5.34 17.26
N ALA A 73 -11.71 5.32 16.35
CA ALA A 73 -11.97 6.46 15.49
C ALA A 73 -12.60 7.61 16.28
N PRO A 74 -12.18 8.88 16.07
CA PRO A 74 -12.79 10.03 16.72
C PRO A 74 -14.29 10.06 16.42
N ASN A 75 -15.08 10.41 17.43
CA ASN A 75 -16.53 10.46 17.32
C ASN A 75 -17.06 11.61 18.17
N GLY A 76 -17.79 12.53 17.56
CA GLY A 76 -18.32 13.69 18.28
C GLY A 76 -18.92 14.75 17.37
N PRO A 77 -19.48 15.81 17.96
CA PRO A 77 -20.10 16.92 17.22
C PRO A 77 -19.08 17.91 16.62
N GLU A 78 -17.79 17.75 16.93
CA GLU A 78 -16.74 18.64 16.45
C GLU A 78 -16.49 18.45 14.96
N SER A 79 -16.13 19.55 14.28
CA SER A 79 -15.75 19.49 12.87
C SER A 79 -14.44 18.73 12.67
N LEU A 80 -14.26 18.14 11.50
CA LEU A 80 -13.05 17.36 11.20
C LEU A 80 -11.78 18.20 11.39
N ILE A 81 -11.78 19.44 10.93
CA ILE A 81 -10.63 20.33 11.06
C ILE A 81 -10.33 20.65 12.53
N SER A 82 -11.36 20.82 13.37
CA SER A 82 -11.17 21.06 14.82
C SER A 82 -10.54 19.84 15.49
N VAL A 83 -10.98 18.63 15.15
CA VAL A 83 -10.41 17.38 15.69
C VAL A 83 -8.93 17.27 15.33
N VAL A 84 -8.57 17.59 14.09
CA VAL A 84 -7.17 17.56 13.64
C VAL A 84 -6.33 18.61 14.34
N LEU A 85 -6.81 19.84 14.47
CA LEU A 85 -6.10 20.94 15.13
C LEU A 85 -5.80 20.67 16.61
N LYS A 86 -6.70 19.99 17.33
CA LYS A 86 -6.52 19.60 18.74
C LYS A 86 -5.45 18.53 18.96
N ALA A 87 -5.02 17.83 17.90
CA ALA A 87 -3.95 16.85 18.00
C ALA A 87 -2.57 17.46 18.30
N ASP A 88 -2.38 18.76 18.02
CA ASP A 88 -1.22 19.52 18.47
C ASP A 88 -1.48 20.06 19.89
N LEU A 89 -1.17 19.23 20.88
CA LEU A 89 -1.44 19.51 22.30
C LEU A 89 -0.72 20.76 22.80
N GLU A 90 0.48 21.06 22.29
CA GLU A 90 1.25 22.24 22.68
C GLU A 90 0.54 23.52 22.19
N ARG A 91 0.15 23.51 20.92
CA ARG A 91 -0.60 24.62 20.33
C ARG A 91 -1.94 24.83 21.04
N ASP A 92 -2.70 23.78 21.27
CA ASP A 92 -4.01 23.84 21.92
C ASP A 92 -3.91 24.41 23.34
N ALA A 93 -2.95 23.91 24.12
CA ALA A 93 -2.68 24.40 25.48
C ALA A 93 -2.27 25.90 25.50
N LEU A 94 -1.39 26.31 24.58
CA LEU A 94 -0.94 27.70 24.49
C LEU A 94 -2.08 28.66 24.08
N LEU A 95 -2.96 28.24 23.18
CA LEU A 95 -4.13 29.03 22.78
C LEU A 95 -5.12 29.17 23.93
N HIS A 96 -5.42 28.11 24.68
CA HIS A 96 -6.26 28.17 25.86
C HIS A 96 -5.67 29.03 26.96
N GLU A 97 -4.34 28.95 27.20
CA GLU A 97 -3.66 29.78 28.16
C GLU A 97 -3.70 31.26 27.74
N ALA A 98 -3.55 31.53 26.44
CA ALA A 98 -3.60 32.90 25.89
C ALA A 98 -4.95 33.61 26.14
N GLU A 99 -6.06 32.85 26.17
CA GLU A 99 -7.40 33.39 26.44
C GLU A 99 -7.58 33.85 27.89
N SER A 100 -6.82 33.29 28.84
CA SER A 100 -6.97 33.53 30.27
C SER A 100 -5.79 34.29 30.91
N ALA A 101 -4.66 34.37 30.19
CA ALA A 101 -3.45 35.01 30.71
C ALA A 101 -3.62 36.54 30.90
N THR A 102 -3.26 37.03 32.07
CA THR A 102 -3.31 38.47 32.41
C THR A 102 -1.93 39.09 32.60
N ASP A 103 -0.90 38.26 32.79
CA ASP A 103 0.49 38.72 32.93
C ASP A 103 1.09 39.06 31.55
N PRO A 104 1.54 40.33 31.34
CA PRO A 104 2.12 40.75 30.05
C PRO A 104 3.36 39.98 29.64
N HIS A 105 4.20 39.55 30.60
CA HIS A 105 5.38 38.74 30.29
C HIS A 105 4.98 37.34 29.78
N ARG A 106 4.01 36.73 30.46
CA ARG A 106 3.52 35.42 30.05
C ARG A 106 2.81 35.47 28.70
N ILE A 107 2.03 36.52 28.44
CA ILE A 107 1.39 36.72 27.11
C ILE A 107 2.46 36.81 26.00
N ALA A 108 3.55 37.58 26.24
CA ALA A 108 4.64 37.70 25.27
C ALA A 108 5.35 36.36 25.02
N GLU A 109 5.60 35.57 26.08
CA GLU A 109 6.17 34.21 25.95
C GLU A 109 5.27 33.29 25.12
N ILE A 110 3.95 33.29 25.42
CA ILE A 110 2.97 32.47 24.68
C ILE A 110 2.96 32.87 23.21
N GLN A 111 2.90 34.20 22.91
CA GLN A 111 2.89 34.66 21.52
C GLN A 111 4.18 34.30 20.77
N THR A 112 5.33 34.46 21.43
CA THR A 112 6.62 34.06 20.86
C THR A 112 6.62 32.56 20.55
N ARG A 113 6.15 31.72 21.49
CA ARG A 113 6.12 30.29 21.31
C ARG A 113 5.13 29.84 20.21
N LEU A 114 3.96 30.52 20.10
CA LEU A 114 3.01 30.28 19.01
C LEU A 114 3.61 30.61 17.63
N VAL A 115 4.44 31.63 17.54
CA VAL A 115 5.19 31.95 16.31
C VAL A 115 6.25 30.87 16.03
N ASP A 116 7.03 30.45 17.04
CA ASP A 116 8.08 29.43 16.89
C ASP A 116 7.55 28.08 16.38
N ILE A 117 6.34 27.70 16.83
CA ILE A 117 5.70 26.44 16.38
C ILE A 117 4.85 26.62 15.12
N ASP A 118 4.89 27.79 14.49
CA ASP A 118 4.11 28.13 13.30
C ASP A 118 2.59 27.86 13.47
N ALA A 119 2.05 28.28 14.63
CA ALA A 119 0.65 28.05 14.99
C ALA A 119 -0.34 28.75 14.05
N HIS A 120 0.06 29.82 13.37
CA HIS A 120 -0.79 30.57 12.45
C HIS A 120 -1.06 29.83 11.14
N SER A 121 -0.10 29.02 10.67
CA SER A 121 -0.29 28.16 9.47
C SER A 121 -1.02 26.86 9.78
N ALA A 122 -1.23 26.51 11.05
CA ALA A 122 -1.84 25.25 11.48
C ALA A 122 -3.18 24.94 10.80
N PRO A 123 -4.14 25.89 10.64
CA PRO A 123 -5.40 25.62 9.96
C PRO A 123 -5.22 25.23 8.49
N SER A 124 -4.34 25.91 7.77
CA SER A 124 -4.06 25.58 6.36
C SER A 124 -3.32 24.24 6.21
N ARG A 125 -2.37 23.93 7.11
CA ARG A 125 -1.71 22.60 7.15
C ARG A 125 -2.69 21.47 7.45
N ALA A 126 -3.59 21.66 8.43
CA ALA A 126 -4.62 20.69 8.76
C ALA A 126 -5.59 20.45 7.58
N ALA A 127 -6.02 21.55 6.93
CA ALA A 127 -6.88 21.48 5.76
C ALA A 127 -6.20 20.78 4.58
N ALA A 128 -4.91 21.02 4.33
CA ALA A 128 -4.15 20.36 3.29
C ALA A 128 -4.01 18.84 3.54
N ILE A 129 -3.75 18.42 4.79
CA ILE A 129 -3.70 17.00 5.16
C ILE A 129 -5.08 16.34 4.97
N LEU A 130 -6.15 16.97 5.43
CA LEU A 130 -7.52 16.46 5.24
C LEU A 130 -7.88 16.35 3.76
N SER A 131 -7.55 17.37 2.95
CA SER A 131 -7.76 17.32 1.50
C SER A 131 -6.97 16.19 0.85
N GLY A 132 -5.72 16.00 1.24
CA GLY A 132 -4.87 14.88 0.80
C GLY A 132 -5.47 13.51 1.11
N LEU A 133 -6.21 13.38 2.20
CA LEU A 133 -6.91 12.15 2.59
C LEU A 133 -8.34 12.05 2.04
N GLY A 134 -8.74 12.96 1.13
CA GLY A 134 -9.98 12.86 0.36
C GLY A 134 -11.16 13.66 0.93
N PHE A 135 -10.96 14.55 1.92
CA PHE A 135 -12.04 15.38 2.46
C PHE A 135 -12.14 16.71 1.71
N SER A 136 -13.28 16.99 1.12
CA SER A 136 -13.55 18.28 0.51
C SER A 136 -13.56 19.42 1.55
N ALA A 137 -13.36 20.66 1.13
CA ALA A 137 -13.43 21.82 2.03
C ALA A 137 -14.77 21.92 2.79
N ALA A 138 -15.87 21.49 2.18
CA ALA A 138 -17.18 21.43 2.83
C ALA A 138 -17.24 20.33 3.90
N ASP A 139 -16.66 19.15 3.63
CA ASP A 139 -16.64 18.04 4.58
C ASP A 139 -15.79 18.36 5.83
N GLN A 140 -14.72 19.14 5.68
CA GLN A 140 -13.83 19.52 6.77
C GLN A 140 -14.54 20.31 7.89
N LEU A 141 -15.64 20.97 7.56
CA LEU A 141 -16.46 21.76 8.49
C LEU A 141 -17.61 20.94 9.11
N ARG A 142 -17.86 19.72 8.64
CA ARG A 142 -18.94 18.87 9.14
C ARG A 142 -18.54 18.12 10.42
N PRO A 143 -19.52 17.75 11.27
CA PRO A 143 -19.30 16.97 12.47
C PRO A 143 -18.68 15.59 12.15
N CYS A 144 -17.71 15.17 12.97
CA CYS A 144 -17.04 13.88 12.80
C CYS A 144 -18.02 12.69 12.89
N ALA A 145 -19.06 12.80 13.72
CA ALA A 145 -20.07 11.76 13.91
C ALA A 145 -20.91 11.45 12.66
N GLU A 146 -20.97 12.35 11.68
CA GLU A 146 -21.70 12.13 10.42
C GLU A 146 -21.00 11.17 9.46
N PHE A 147 -19.74 10.84 9.72
CA PHE A 147 -18.92 10.03 8.84
C PHE A 147 -18.89 8.55 9.26
N SER A 148 -18.73 7.66 8.29
CA SER A 148 -18.56 6.24 8.56
C SER A 148 -17.26 5.94 9.31
N GLY A 149 -17.15 4.75 9.92
CA GLY A 149 -15.96 4.33 10.68
C GLY A 149 -14.65 4.48 9.89
N GLY A 150 -14.63 4.07 8.62
CA GLY A 150 -13.46 4.20 7.75
C GLY A 150 -13.05 5.65 7.50
N TRP A 151 -14.01 6.54 7.24
CA TRP A 151 -13.74 7.96 7.10
C TRP A 151 -13.24 8.59 8.40
N ARG A 152 -13.80 8.21 9.54
CA ARG A 152 -13.32 8.67 10.86
C ARG A 152 -11.90 8.19 11.15
N MET A 153 -11.51 6.99 10.70
CA MET A 153 -10.12 6.53 10.80
C MET A 153 -9.16 7.36 9.94
N ARG A 154 -9.59 7.88 8.77
CA ARG A 154 -8.81 8.85 8.00
C ARG A 154 -8.60 10.17 8.77
N VAL A 155 -9.62 10.62 9.53
CA VAL A 155 -9.47 11.80 10.41
C VAL A 155 -8.45 11.52 11.52
N ALA A 156 -8.46 10.33 12.13
CA ALA A 156 -7.44 9.94 13.11
C ALA A 156 -6.03 9.93 12.52
N LEU A 157 -5.89 9.44 11.27
CA LEU A 157 -4.63 9.50 10.53
C LEU A 157 -4.22 10.95 10.28
N ALA A 158 -5.14 11.81 9.81
CA ALA A 158 -4.88 13.25 9.62
C ALA A 158 -4.37 13.90 10.90
N ALA A 159 -5.01 13.65 12.04
CA ALA A 159 -4.63 14.17 13.34
C ALA A 159 -3.22 13.72 13.76
N THR A 160 -2.90 12.43 13.54
CA THR A 160 -1.58 11.87 13.84
C THR A 160 -0.47 12.49 12.98
N LEU A 161 -0.73 12.65 11.68
CA LEU A 161 0.22 13.29 10.74
C LEU A 161 0.40 14.78 11.06
N PHE A 162 -0.69 15.48 11.38
CA PHE A 162 -0.67 16.89 11.74
C PHE A 162 0.13 17.17 13.01
N ALA A 163 0.01 16.32 14.04
CA ALA A 163 0.77 16.42 15.28
C ALA A 163 2.29 16.29 15.07
N ALA A 164 2.72 15.77 13.95
CA ALA A 164 4.11 15.59 13.53
C ALA A 164 5.01 15.10 14.68
N PRO A 165 4.82 13.88 15.21
CA PRO A 165 5.62 13.33 16.29
C PRO A 165 7.08 13.05 15.88
N ASP A 166 8.00 12.94 16.86
CA ASP A 166 9.41 12.61 16.60
C ASP A 166 9.60 11.16 16.14
N LEU A 167 8.72 10.26 16.59
CA LEU A 167 8.57 8.90 16.10
C LEU A 167 7.12 8.65 15.72
N LEU A 168 6.88 8.48 14.43
CA LEU A 168 5.57 8.15 13.86
C LEU A 168 5.47 6.65 13.66
N LEU A 169 4.45 6.01 14.26
CA LEU A 169 4.16 4.58 14.13
C LEU A 169 2.82 4.40 13.40
N LEU A 170 2.86 3.83 12.21
CA LEU A 170 1.67 3.57 11.40
C LEU A 170 1.50 2.06 11.20
N ASP A 171 0.36 1.53 11.62
CA ASP A 171 -0.01 0.11 11.45
C ASP A 171 -1.07 -0.01 10.36
N GLU A 172 -0.68 -0.53 9.19
CA GLU A 172 -1.52 -0.72 7.99
C GLU A 172 -2.37 0.53 7.63
N PRO A 173 -1.74 1.72 7.43
CA PRO A 173 -2.50 2.95 7.22
C PRO A 173 -3.29 2.97 5.90
N THR A 174 -2.90 2.18 4.92
CA THR A 174 -3.55 2.08 3.60
C THR A 174 -4.91 1.38 3.64
N ASN A 175 -5.20 0.58 4.68
CA ASN A 175 -6.47 -0.15 4.79
C ASN A 175 -7.72 0.75 4.83
N TYR A 176 -7.56 2.02 5.16
CA TYR A 176 -8.68 2.98 5.26
C TYR A 176 -8.70 3.98 4.10
N LEU A 177 -7.70 3.91 3.19
CA LEU A 177 -7.53 4.85 2.10
C LEU A 177 -8.03 4.26 0.78
N ASP A 178 -8.44 5.14 -0.12
CA ASP A 178 -8.56 4.80 -1.54
C ASP A 178 -7.21 4.99 -2.23
N LEU A 179 -7.12 4.59 -3.47
CA LEU A 179 -5.89 4.69 -4.25
C LEU A 179 -5.32 6.13 -4.21
N GLU A 180 -6.21 7.12 -4.30
CA GLU A 180 -5.83 8.53 -4.28
C GLU A 180 -5.26 8.98 -2.94
N GLY A 181 -5.88 8.55 -1.83
CA GLY A 181 -5.39 8.80 -0.48
C GLY A 181 -4.07 8.08 -0.20
N THR A 182 -3.90 6.87 -0.74
CA THR A 182 -2.65 6.09 -0.62
C THR A 182 -1.50 6.81 -1.34
N LEU A 183 -1.70 7.26 -2.58
CA LEU A 183 -0.70 8.00 -3.34
C LEU A 183 -0.26 9.29 -2.63
N TRP A 184 -1.22 10.01 -2.02
CA TRP A 184 -0.90 11.20 -1.24
C TRP A 184 -0.11 10.85 0.03
N LEU A 185 -0.48 9.76 0.72
CA LEU A 185 0.23 9.30 1.91
C LEU A 185 1.67 8.88 1.59
N GLU A 186 1.89 8.19 0.48
CA GLU A 186 3.22 7.84 -0.02
C GLU A 186 4.11 9.07 -0.15
N ASP A 187 3.63 10.09 -0.88
CA ASP A 187 4.37 11.35 -1.06
C ASP A 187 4.62 12.06 0.27
N HIS A 188 3.62 12.12 1.15
CA HIS A 188 3.74 12.73 2.47
C HIS A 188 4.79 12.02 3.35
N LEU A 189 4.80 10.69 3.37
CA LEU A 189 5.78 9.90 4.15
C LEU A 189 7.20 9.98 3.54
N ALA A 190 7.32 10.02 2.21
CA ALA A 190 8.60 10.20 1.53
C ALA A 190 9.30 11.52 1.93
N HIS A 191 8.53 12.55 2.26
CA HIS A 191 9.02 13.87 2.68
C HIS A 191 8.92 14.11 4.19
N TYR A 192 8.53 13.09 4.98
CA TYR A 192 8.39 13.26 6.43
C TYR A 192 9.74 13.53 7.09
N PRO A 193 9.90 14.66 7.84
CA PRO A 193 11.21 15.13 8.29
C PRO A 193 11.77 14.40 9.53
N ARG A 194 10.97 13.53 10.15
CA ARG A 194 11.30 12.82 11.38
C ARG A 194 11.31 11.31 11.17
N THR A 195 11.45 10.55 12.26
CA THR A 195 11.52 9.08 12.18
C THR A 195 10.13 8.48 11.97
N VAL A 196 10.00 7.59 11.00
CA VAL A 196 8.76 6.83 10.73
C VAL A 196 9.05 5.34 10.80
N ILE A 197 8.14 4.58 11.40
CA ILE A 197 8.05 3.13 11.22
C ILE A 197 6.64 2.82 10.73
N VAL A 198 6.54 2.29 9.52
CA VAL A 198 5.25 1.90 8.93
C VAL A 198 5.19 0.38 8.75
N ILE A 199 4.20 -0.25 9.35
CA ILE A 199 3.81 -1.62 9.02
C ILE A 199 2.91 -1.52 7.81
N SER A 200 3.29 -2.14 6.71
CA SER A 200 2.46 -2.22 5.52
C SER A 200 2.69 -3.50 4.73
N HIS A 201 1.66 -3.93 4.05
CA HIS A 201 1.69 -4.98 3.03
C HIS A 201 1.58 -4.40 1.61
N ASP A 202 1.58 -3.08 1.50
CA ASP A 202 1.61 -2.35 0.24
C ASP A 202 3.07 -2.17 -0.23
N ARG A 203 3.41 -2.82 -1.36
CA ARG A 203 4.77 -2.80 -1.92
C ARG A 203 5.15 -1.42 -2.43
N ASP A 204 4.20 -0.71 -3.04
CA ASP A 204 4.45 0.61 -3.64
C ASP A 204 4.71 1.66 -2.55
N LEU A 205 3.94 1.63 -1.46
CA LEU A 205 4.22 2.45 -0.28
C LEU A 205 5.62 2.16 0.27
N LEU A 206 6.00 0.87 0.41
CA LEU A 206 7.31 0.49 0.92
C LEU A 206 8.45 0.81 -0.08
N GLU A 207 8.18 0.82 -1.38
CA GLU A 207 9.18 1.19 -2.39
C GLU A 207 9.41 2.70 -2.44
N SER A 208 8.33 3.49 -2.41
CA SER A 208 8.38 4.93 -2.65
C SER A 208 8.71 5.76 -1.40
N SER A 209 8.34 5.30 -0.19
CA SER A 209 8.35 6.14 1.01
C SER A 209 9.35 5.75 2.09
N VAL A 210 10.03 4.58 1.97
CA VAL A 210 10.98 4.14 3.01
C VAL A 210 12.42 4.02 2.49
N ASP A 211 13.38 4.10 3.40
CA ASP A 211 14.82 3.95 3.13
C ASP A 211 15.46 2.75 3.83
N GLN A 212 14.69 2.07 4.68
CA GLN A 212 15.12 0.85 5.39
C GLN A 212 13.92 -0.09 5.56
N ILE A 213 14.19 -1.39 5.57
CA ILE A 213 13.19 -2.43 5.85
C ILE A 213 13.58 -3.19 7.12
N LEU A 214 12.69 -3.17 8.11
CA LEU A 214 12.77 -3.97 9.33
C LEU A 214 11.97 -5.25 9.14
N HIS A 215 12.66 -6.36 8.89
CA HIS A 215 12.03 -7.65 8.66
C HIS A 215 11.92 -8.46 9.95
N LEU A 216 10.69 -8.86 10.29
CA LEU A 216 10.41 -9.77 11.40
C LEU A 216 10.14 -11.17 10.87
N GLU A 217 11.12 -12.04 10.99
CA GLU A 217 11.04 -13.43 10.57
C GLU A 217 11.51 -14.38 11.67
N ARG A 218 10.74 -15.42 11.96
CA ARG A 218 11.06 -16.47 12.96
C ARG A 218 11.47 -15.91 14.33
N GLY A 219 10.80 -14.84 14.74
CA GLY A 219 11.09 -14.17 16.01
C GLY A 219 12.34 -13.30 16.01
N LYS A 220 13.02 -13.13 14.89
CA LYS A 220 14.19 -12.25 14.78
C LYS A 220 13.88 -11.00 13.99
N LEU A 221 14.40 -9.87 14.46
CA LEU A 221 14.37 -8.59 13.77
C LEU A 221 15.67 -8.41 12.99
N THR A 222 15.57 -8.13 11.70
CA THR A 222 16.73 -7.83 10.85
C THR A 222 16.44 -6.55 10.08
N LEU A 223 17.36 -5.59 10.16
CA LEU A 223 17.26 -4.31 9.45
C LEU A 223 18.06 -4.39 8.15
N TYR A 224 17.39 -4.13 7.04
CA TYR A 224 17.98 -4.03 5.71
C TYR A 224 17.99 -2.57 5.28
N LYS A 225 19.02 -2.14 4.58
CA LYS A 225 19.12 -0.79 3.99
C LYS A 225 18.59 -0.81 2.57
N GLY A 226 17.90 0.26 2.19
CA GLY A 226 17.31 0.42 0.87
C GLY A 226 15.79 0.26 0.89
N THR A 227 15.21 0.30 -0.31
CA THR A 227 13.79 0.14 -0.58
C THR A 227 13.33 -1.32 -0.48
N TYR A 228 12.06 -1.57 -0.71
CA TYR A 228 11.49 -2.92 -0.66
C TYR A 228 12.12 -3.86 -1.72
N SER A 229 12.34 -3.40 -2.94
CA SER A 229 13.00 -4.18 -4.00
C SER A 229 14.43 -4.57 -3.60
N SER A 230 15.19 -3.62 -3.03
CA SER A 230 16.54 -3.89 -2.52
C SER A 230 16.54 -4.93 -1.38
N PHE A 231 15.54 -4.90 -0.51
CA PHE A 231 15.34 -5.90 0.53
C PHE A 231 15.07 -7.30 -0.06
N GLU A 232 14.18 -7.42 -1.06
CA GLU A 232 13.89 -8.71 -1.72
C GLU A 232 15.16 -9.32 -2.34
N GLU A 233 15.97 -8.52 -3.02
CA GLU A 233 17.25 -8.96 -3.59
C GLU A 233 18.23 -9.43 -2.51
N GLN A 234 18.40 -8.65 -1.44
CA GLN A 234 19.29 -9.01 -0.33
C GLN A 234 18.82 -10.26 0.39
N ARG A 235 17.50 -10.42 0.58
CA ARG A 235 16.89 -11.61 1.17
C ARG A 235 17.13 -12.83 0.31
N ALA A 236 16.83 -12.78 -0.99
CA ALA A 236 17.03 -13.87 -1.94
C ALA A 236 18.50 -14.29 -2.03
N ALA A 237 19.42 -13.34 -2.06
CA ALA A 237 20.86 -13.63 -2.04
C ALA A 237 21.28 -14.35 -0.75
N ARG A 238 20.78 -13.93 0.41
CA ARG A 238 21.04 -14.56 1.69
C ARG A 238 20.49 -15.98 1.78
N GLU A 239 19.23 -16.17 1.35
CA GLU A 239 18.59 -17.51 1.30
C GLU A 239 19.39 -18.49 0.41
N LEU A 240 19.89 -18.01 -0.73
CA LEU A 240 20.74 -18.81 -1.62
C LEU A 240 22.08 -19.21 -0.95
N LEU A 241 22.69 -18.28 -0.20
CA LEU A 241 23.93 -18.56 0.54
C LEU A 241 23.68 -19.57 1.67
N ASP A 242 22.60 -19.39 2.41
CA ASP A 242 22.21 -20.29 3.50
C ASP A 242 21.89 -21.70 2.97
N ALA A 243 21.17 -21.81 1.85
CA ALA A 243 20.90 -23.09 1.18
C ALA A 243 22.19 -23.80 0.72
N LYS A 244 23.15 -23.06 0.18
CA LYS A 244 24.48 -23.59 -0.18
C LYS A 244 25.25 -24.06 1.05
N ALA A 245 25.19 -23.29 2.16
CA ALA A 245 25.84 -23.65 3.43
C ALA A 245 25.24 -24.92 4.03
N VAL A 246 23.91 -25.07 4.02
CA VAL A 246 23.22 -26.30 4.46
C VAL A 246 23.66 -27.50 3.64
N LYS A 247 23.59 -27.42 2.29
CA LYS A 247 24.02 -28.50 1.41
C LYS A 247 25.49 -28.91 1.64
N ARG A 248 26.38 -27.92 1.85
CA ARG A 248 27.79 -28.18 2.16
C ARG A 248 27.95 -28.90 3.50
N GLN A 249 27.24 -28.48 4.52
CA GLN A 249 27.27 -29.10 5.84
C GLN A 249 26.69 -30.53 5.80
N GLU A 250 25.61 -30.77 5.10
CA GLU A 250 25.01 -32.09 4.89
C GLU A 250 26.00 -33.05 4.19
N ALA A 251 26.67 -32.59 3.13
CA ALA A 251 27.69 -33.36 2.42
C ALA A 251 28.89 -33.69 3.33
N GLU A 252 29.33 -32.72 4.14
CA GLU A 252 30.43 -32.96 5.10
C GLU A 252 30.01 -33.96 6.19
N ARG A 253 28.79 -33.84 6.71
CA ARG A 253 28.21 -34.74 7.70
C ARG A 253 28.08 -36.15 7.14
N ALA A 254 27.56 -36.30 5.92
CA ALA A 254 27.46 -37.59 5.25
C ALA A 254 28.83 -38.23 5.03
N ARG A 255 29.86 -37.43 4.65
CA ARG A 255 31.25 -37.90 4.48
C ARG A 255 31.85 -38.38 5.80
N LEU A 256 31.66 -37.63 6.88
CA LEU A 256 32.14 -37.99 8.22
C LEU A 256 31.43 -39.25 8.73
N GLN A 257 30.12 -39.37 8.53
CA GLN A 257 29.32 -40.53 8.92
C GLN A 257 29.75 -41.78 8.15
N ALA A 258 29.91 -41.70 6.83
CA ALA A 258 30.40 -42.82 6.03
C ALA A 258 31.79 -43.30 6.45
N PHE A 259 32.68 -42.38 6.87
CA PHE A 259 33.99 -42.74 7.42
C PHE A 259 33.85 -43.49 8.74
N VAL A 260 33.00 -43.00 9.65
CA VAL A 260 32.77 -43.65 10.96
C VAL A 260 32.19 -45.05 10.72
N ASP A 261 31.20 -45.21 9.90
CA ASP A 261 30.53 -46.50 9.62
C ASP A 261 31.51 -47.52 9.01
N ARG A 262 32.40 -47.07 8.11
CA ARG A 262 33.37 -47.92 7.45
C ARG A 262 34.51 -48.40 8.37
N PHE A 263 34.89 -47.57 9.35
CA PHE A 263 36.10 -47.81 10.15
C PHE A 263 35.87 -48.05 11.66
N LYS A 264 34.62 -47.94 12.15
CA LYS A 264 34.26 -48.14 13.57
C LYS A 264 34.68 -49.50 14.12
N ALA A 265 34.70 -50.56 13.30
CA ALA A 265 35.06 -51.92 13.71
C ALA A 265 36.56 -52.28 13.54
N LYS A 266 37.40 -51.38 12.96
CA LYS A 266 38.83 -51.66 12.73
C LYS A 266 39.69 -51.08 13.85
N ALA A 267 40.33 -51.94 14.67
CA ALA A 267 41.15 -51.54 15.81
C ALA A 267 42.27 -50.54 15.45
N SER A 268 42.93 -50.69 14.29
CA SER A 268 43.98 -49.79 13.80
C SER A 268 43.53 -48.36 13.48
N LYS A 269 42.22 -48.14 13.27
CA LYS A 269 41.64 -46.82 12.95
C LYS A 269 40.62 -46.34 13.97
N ALA A 270 40.44 -47.06 15.08
CA ALA A 270 39.45 -46.72 16.10
C ALA A 270 39.64 -45.29 16.66
N ARG A 271 40.87 -44.84 16.87
CA ARG A 271 41.21 -43.50 17.38
C ARG A 271 40.82 -42.40 16.37
N GLN A 272 41.01 -42.67 15.07
CA GLN A 272 40.58 -41.74 14.01
C GLN A 272 39.06 -41.71 13.87
N ALA A 273 38.37 -42.86 13.99
CA ALA A 273 36.90 -42.94 13.98
C ALA A 273 36.31 -42.16 15.18
N GLN A 274 36.84 -42.32 16.38
CA GLN A 274 36.42 -41.55 17.56
C GLN A 274 36.62 -40.04 17.41
N SER A 275 37.72 -39.59 16.81
CA SER A 275 37.93 -38.18 16.50
C SER A 275 36.85 -37.62 15.55
N ARG A 276 36.45 -38.43 14.56
CA ARG A 276 35.40 -38.05 13.60
C ARG A 276 34.00 -38.06 14.21
N VAL A 277 33.71 -38.97 15.14
CA VAL A 277 32.48 -38.94 15.95
C VAL A 277 32.39 -37.62 16.74
N LYS A 278 33.49 -37.22 17.45
CA LYS A 278 33.52 -35.93 18.14
C LYS A 278 33.34 -34.72 17.21
N MET A 279 33.83 -34.78 15.97
CA MET A 279 33.59 -33.77 14.97
C MET A 279 32.10 -33.74 14.54
N LEU A 280 31.48 -34.89 14.35
CA LEU A 280 30.03 -35.01 14.04
C LEU A 280 29.15 -34.45 15.16
N GLU A 281 29.52 -34.71 16.44
CA GLU A 281 28.81 -34.16 17.60
C GLU A 281 28.95 -32.63 17.72
N ARG A 282 30.08 -32.06 17.28
CA ARG A 282 30.33 -30.62 17.26
C ARG A 282 29.66 -29.91 16.10
N LEU A 283 29.40 -30.58 14.98
CA LEU A 283 28.63 -30.09 13.86
C LEU A 283 27.15 -30.02 14.27
N LYS A 284 26.75 -28.91 14.94
CA LYS A 284 25.33 -28.63 15.17
C LYS A 284 24.63 -28.61 13.80
N PRO A 285 23.54 -29.37 13.62
CA PRO A 285 22.79 -29.28 12.37
C PRO A 285 22.39 -27.82 12.17
N ILE A 286 22.72 -27.23 11.02
CA ILE A 286 22.01 -26.05 10.55
C ILE A 286 20.61 -26.58 10.29
N THR A 287 19.64 -26.19 11.10
CA THR A 287 18.25 -26.55 10.86
C THR A 287 17.93 -26.07 9.46
N ALA A 288 17.68 -27.01 8.55
CA ALA A 288 17.27 -26.67 7.19
C ALA A 288 16.14 -25.65 7.34
N LEU A 289 16.28 -24.54 6.65
CA LEU A 289 15.26 -23.51 6.60
C LEU A 289 14.04 -24.16 5.94
N VAL A 290 13.16 -24.76 6.74
CA VAL A 290 11.84 -25.15 6.25
C VAL A 290 11.18 -23.82 5.93
N THR A 291 11.24 -23.44 4.66
CA THR A 291 10.34 -22.44 4.11
C THR A 291 8.95 -23.00 4.40
N GLU A 292 8.20 -22.39 5.32
CA GLU A 292 6.78 -22.67 5.40
C GLU A 292 6.24 -22.21 4.04
N ASP A 293 5.97 -23.17 3.16
CA ASP A 293 5.46 -22.88 1.83
C ASP A 293 4.23 -21.98 1.94
N VAL A 294 4.24 -20.91 1.17
CA VAL A 294 3.05 -20.09 0.98
C VAL A 294 1.98 -21.03 0.45
N ARG A 295 0.92 -21.21 1.21
CA ARG A 295 -0.16 -22.12 0.80
C ARG A 295 -0.80 -21.53 -0.43
N GLU A 296 -0.76 -22.26 -1.53
CA GLU A 296 -1.37 -21.89 -2.81
C GLU A 296 -2.86 -21.57 -2.63
N ILE A 297 -3.32 -20.53 -3.31
CA ILE A 297 -4.73 -20.24 -3.50
C ILE A 297 -5.07 -20.75 -4.89
N SER A 298 -6.16 -21.50 -5.04
CA SER A 298 -6.63 -21.94 -6.36
C SER A 298 -8.15 -21.80 -6.45
N PHE A 299 -8.62 -21.35 -7.59
CA PHE A 299 -10.05 -21.24 -7.87
C PHE A 299 -10.48 -22.41 -8.78
N PRO A 300 -11.49 -23.18 -8.39
CA PRO A 300 -11.98 -24.28 -9.22
C PRO A 300 -12.57 -23.73 -10.52
N ALA A 301 -12.24 -24.40 -11.63
CA ALA A 301 -12.78 -24.06 -12.94
C ALA A 301 -14.32 -24.29 -13.00
N PRO A 302 -15.06 -23.48 -13.78
CA PRO A 302 -16.47 -23.71 -14.01
C PRO A 302 -16.70 -25.02 -14.78
N GLU A 303 -17.82 -25.71 -14.48
CA GLU A 303 -18.20 -26.92 -15.22
C GLU A 303 -18.36 -26.69 -16.72
N LYS A 304 -18.81 -25.49 -17.08
CA LYS A 304 -19.02 -25.08 -18.48
C LYS A 304 -18.62 -23.62 -18.67
N ILE A 305 -17.77 -23.38 -19.67
CA ILE A 305 -17.46 -22.04 -20.14
C ILE A 305 -18.65 -21.51 -20.95
N LEU A 306 -19.14 -20.34 -20.58
CA LEU A 306 -20.28 -19.68 -21.24
C LEU A 306 -19.80 -18.89 -22.46
N SER A 307 -20.69 -18.73 -23.45
CA SER A 307 -20.40 -17.89 -24.63
C SER A 307 -20.52 -16.41 -24.29
N PRO A 308 -19.62 -15.54 -24.80
CA PRO A 308 -19.71 -14.10 -24.60
C PRO A 308 -20.88 -13.46 -25.35
N PRO A 309 -21.48 -12.37 -24.80
CA PRO A 309 -21.22 -11.80 -23.49
C PRO A 309 -21.90 -12.58 -22.37
N ILE A 310 -21.23 -12.69 -21.20
CA ILE A 310 -21.84 -13.30 -20.01
C ILE A 310 -22.75 -12.33 -19.27
N ILE A 311 -22.43 -11.01 -19.32
CA ILE A 311 -23.30 -9.92 -18.83
C ILE A 311 -23.27 -8.78 -19.85
N ALA A 312 -24.45 -8.23 -20.16
CA ALA A 312 -24.61 -6.99 -20.90
C ALA A 312 -25.56 -6.04 -20.13
N VAL A 313 -25.10 -4.83 -19.90
CA VAL A 313 -25.88 -3.76 -19.28
C VAL A 313 -26.10 -2.68 -20.32
N ASP A 314 -27.35 -2.26 -20.51
CA ASP A 314 -27.73 -1.26 -21.50
C ASP A 314 -28.51 -0.12 -20.82
N ASN A 315 -27.92 1.08 -20.84
CA ASN A 315 -28.46 2.33 -20.31
C ASN A 315 -29.10 2.19 -18.92
N ALA A 316 -28.48 1.42 -18.02
CA ALA A 316 -29.04 1.14 -16.71
C ALA A 316 -28.77 2.28 -15.72
N SER A 317 -29.77 2.57 -14.86
CA SER A 317 -29.62 3.43 -13.70
C SER A 317 -29.86 2.62 -12.44
N VAL A 318 -29.00 2.78 -11.43
CA VAL A 318 -29.00 1.96 -10.23
C VAL A 318 -28.61 2.77 -8.99
N GLY A 319 -29.17 2.40 -7.86
CA GLY A 319 -28.92 3.05 -6.57
C GLY A 319 -29.83 2.47 -5.50
N TYR A 320 -29.98 3.19 -4.42
CA TYR A 320 -30.81 2.79 -3.27
C TYR A 320 -32.13 3.58 -3.22
N ASP A 321 -32.16 4.76 -3.84
CA ASP A 321 -33.33 5.61 -3.98
C ASP A 321 -33.54 5.95 -5.46
N PRO A 322 -34.71 5.65 -6.04
CA PRO A 322 -35.03 5.96 -7.43
C PRO A 322 -34.94 7.46 -7.79
N ALA A 323 -35.16 8.35 -6.82
CA ALA A 323 -35.09 9.80 -7.05
C ALA A 323 -33.63 10.27 -7.18
N THR A 324 -32.68 9.53 -6.54
CA THR A 324 -31.25 9.87 -6.53
C THR A 324 -30.40 8.65 -6.87
N PRO A 325 -30.39 8.21 -8.14
CA PRO A 325 -29.58 7.07 -8.54
C PRO A 325 -28.09 7.34 -8.31
N VAL A 326 -27.38 6.36 -7.78
CA VAL A 326 -25.93 6.41 -7.55
C VAL A 326 -25.18 6.37 -8.88
N LEU A 327 -25.63 5.50 -9.80
CA LEU A 327 -25.09 5.39 -11.15
C LEU A 327 -26.22 5.53 -12.16
N GLY A 328 -25.98 6.24 -13.25
CA GLY A 328 -26.96 6.46 -14.32
C GLY A 328 -26.37 6.21 -15.70
N ARG A 329 -27.21 5.76 -16.63
CA ARG A 329 -26.83 5.51 -18.03
C ARG A 329 -25.62 4.58 -18.19
N VAL A 330 -25.51 3.58 -17.32
CA VAL A 330 -24.43 2.60 -17.39
C VAL A 330 -24.66 1.69 -18.59
N THR A 331 -23.68 1.63 -19.49
CA THR A 331 -23.65 0.70 -20.63
C THR A 331 -22.32 0.01 -20.63
N LEU A 332 -22.32 -1.32 -20.46
CA LEU A 332 -21.09 -2.12 -20.39
C LEU A 332 -21.35 -3.56 -20.82
N ARG A 333 -20.28 -4.23 -21.20
CA ARG A 333 -20.26 -5.63 -21.62
C ARG A 333 -19.12 -6.36 -20.91
N ILE A 334 -19.42 -7.58 -20.46
CA ILE A 334 -18.45 -8.48 -19.82
C ILE A 334 -18.47 -9.80 -20.59
N ASP A 335 -17.31 -10.21 -21.03
CA ASP A 335 -17.07 -11.47 -21.70
C ASP A 335 -16.54 -12.54 -20.70
N ASN A 336 -16.48 -13.78 -21.11
CA ASN A 336 -16.24 -14.93 -20.22
C ASN A 336 -14.81 -15.05 -19.67
N ASP A 337 -13.87 -14.31 -20.23
CA ASP A 337 -12.44 -14.30 -19.87
C ASP A 337 -11.92 -12.92 -19.42
N ASP A 338 -12.82 -11.95 -19.32
CA ASP A 338 -12.46 -10.57 -18.93
C ASP A 338 -11.80 -10.48 -17.53
N ARG A 339 -10.77 -9.66 -17.43
CA ARG A 339 -10.09 -9.24 -16.19
C ARG A 339 -10.28 -7.74 -16.03
N ILE A 340 -11.24 -7.33 -15.21
CA ILE A 340 -11.64 -5.93 -15.10
C ILE A 340 -11.33 -5.39 -13.71
N ALA A 341 -10.58 -4.30 -13.60
CA ALA A 341 -10.42 -3.56 -12.37
C ALA A 341 -11.27 -2.28 -12.37
N LEU A 342 -11.95 -2.02 -11.25
CA LEU A 342 -12.76 -0.83 -11.02
C LEU A 342 -11.97 0.21 -10.26
N LEU A 343 -11.70 1.35 -10.90
CA LEU A 343 -11.01 2.51 -10.35
C LEU A 343 -12.00 3.61 -9.96
N GLY A 344 -11.55 4.55 -9.13
CA GLY A 344 -12.32 5.74 -8.71
C GLY A 344 -12.36 5.89 -7.20
N ALA A 345 -12.63 7.11 -6.74
CA ALA A 345 -12.68 7.48 -5.33
C ALA A 345 -13.75 6.68 -4.55
N ASN A 346 -13.58 6.60 -3.24
CA ASN A 346 -14.58 5.97 -2.38
C ASN A 346 -15.87 6.80 -2.37
N GLY A 347 -17.02 6.10 -2.43
CA GLY A 347 -18.34 6.74 -2.53
C GLY A 347 -18.84 6.93 -3.96
N ASN A 348 -18.03 6.76 -4.99
CA ASN A 348 -18.45 6.94 -6.40
C ASN A 348 -19.38 5.84 -6.95
N GLY A 349 -19.68 4.81 -6.14
CA GLY A 349 -20.63 3.78 -6.54
C GLY A 349 -20.01 2.48 -7.05
N LYS A 350 -18.70 2.21 -6.82
CA LYS A 350 -18.04 0.94 -7.17
C LYS A 350 -18.82 -0.27 -6.61
N SER A 351 -19.08 -0.29 -5.31
CA SER A 351 -19.84 -1.38 -4.67
C SER A 351 -21.31 -1.46 -5.14
N THR A 352 -21.90 -0.34 -5.59
CA THR A 352 -23.24 -0.33 -6.19
C THR A 352 -23.22 -1.02 -7.56
N LEU A 353 -22.21 -0.74 -8.38
CA LEU A 353 -22.01 -1.43 -9.66
C LEU A 353 -21.82 -2.93 -9.45
N VAL A 354 -20.93 -3.31 -8.52
CA VAL A 354 -20.67 -4.71 -8.18
C VAL A 354 -21.94 -5.44 -7.74
N LYS A 355 -22.76 -4.83 -6.89
CA LYS A 355 -24.06 -5.39 -6.47
C LYS A 355 -25.03 -5.54 -7.63
N LEU A 356 -25.05 -4.58 -8.58
CA LEU A 356 -25.83 -4.70 -9.81
C LEU A 356 -25.37 -5.91 -10.63
N LEU A 357 -24.06 -6.06 -10.86
CA LEU A 357 -23.49 -7.16 -11.65
C LEU A 357 -23.72 -8.51 -10.98
N ALA A 358 -23.57 -8.58 -9.67
CA ALA A 358 -23.85 -9.78 -8.86
C ALA A 358 -25.34 -10.15 -8.77
N GLY A 359 -26.24 -9.30 -9.30
CA GLY A 359 -27.69 -9.53 -9.21
C GLY A 359 -28.30 -9.27 -7.84
N ARG A 360 -27.55 -8.64 -6.94
CA ARG A 360 -28.03 -8.28 -5.57
C ARG A 360 -28.79 -6.95 -5.53
N LEU A 361 -28.70 -6.15 -6.61
CA LEU A 361 -29.40 -4.89 -6.75
C LEU A 361 -30.02 -4.83 -8.15
N ALA A 362 -31.31 -4.48 -8.24
CA ALA A 362 -32.01 -4.33 -9.50
C ALA A 362 -31.84 -2.90 -10.07
N PRO A 363 -31.74 -2.72 -11.38
CA PRO A 363 -31.73 -1.40 -11.99
C PRO A 363 -33.10 -0.73 -11.90
N PHE A 364 -33.13 0.60 -11.73
CA PHE A 364 -34.35 1.40 -11.77
C PHE A 364 -34.84 1.61 -13.22
N SER A 365 -33.89 1.69 -14.16
CA SER A 365 -34.16 1.84 -15.60
C SER A 365 -33.07 1.13 -16.40
N GLY A 366 -33.31 0.93 -17.69
CA GLY A 366 -32.40 0.21 -18.58
C GLY A 366 -32.57 -1.31 -18.48
N LYS A 367 -31.63 -2.06 -19.05
CA LYS A 367 -31.71 -3.51 -19.13
C LYS A 367 -30.39 -4.15 -18.69
N VAL A 368 -30.48 -5.23 -17.90
CA VAL A 368 -29.34 -6.09 -17.57
C VAL A 368 -29.65 -7.49 -18.09
N THR A 369 -28.88 -7.94 -19.05
CA THR A 369 -28.98 -9.29 -19.62
C THR A 369 -27.83 -10.13 -19.09
N ARG A 370 -28.14 -11.32 -18.59
CA ARG A 370 -27.15 -12.31 -18.09
C ARG A 370 -27.26 -13.58 -18.88
N ALA A 371 -26.14 -14.25 -19.10
CA ALA A 371 -26.13 -15.56 -19.74
C ALA A 371 -26.92 -16.59 -18.90
N ASP A 372 -27.58 -17.52 -19.56
CA ASP A 372 -28.27 -18.61 -18.88
C ASP A 372 -27.28 -19.42 -18.04
N LYS A 373 -27.67 -19.74 -16.78
CA LYS A 373 -26.86 -20.50 -15.83
C LYS A 373 -25.53 -19.85 -15.41
N LEU A 374 -25.41 -18.52 -15.56
CA LEU A 374 -24.27 -17.78 -15.05
C LEU A 374 -24.17 -17.93 -13.52
N SER A 375 -23.08 -18.53 -13.08
CA SER A 375 -22.72 -18.65 -11.66
C SER A 375 -21.70 -17.58 -11.29
N ILE A 376 -22.00 -16.79 -10.25
CA ILE A 376 -21.17 -15.67 -9.80
C ILE A 376 -20.75 -15.93 -8.36
N ALA A 377 -19.44 -15.98 -8.10
CA ALA A 377 -18.89 -15.88 -6.76
C ALA A 377 -18.69 -14.41 -6.42
N TYR A 378 -19.14 -14.01 -5.24
CA TYR A 378 -18.96 -12.65 -4.74
C TYR A 378 -18.25 -12.70 -3.39
N PHE A 379 -17.06 -12.11 -3.36
CA PHE A 379 -16.28 -11.89 -2.16
C PHE A 379 -16.31 -10.40 -1.79
N ALA A 380 -16.71 -10.09 -0.56
CA ALA A 380 -16.65 -8.74 0.00
C ALA A 380 -16.06 -8.78 1.41
N GLN A 381 -15.30 -7.75 1.75
CA GLN A 381 -14.58 -7.68 3.03
C GLN A 381 -15.50 -7.89 4.25
N HIS A 382 -16.70 -7.30 4.27
CA HIS A 382 -17.65 -7.43 5.36
C HIS A 382 -18.21 -8.86 5.56
N GLN A 383 -18.02 -9.75 4.58
CA GLN A 383 -18.43 -11.15 4.72
C GLN A 383 -17.50 -11.98 5.60
N LEU A 384 -16.34 -11.45 5.99
CA LEU A 384 -15.48 -12.10 6.99
C LEU A 384 -16.20 -12.25 8.34
N ASP A 385 -17.07 -11.30 8.68
CA ASP A 385 -17.87 -11.32 9.90
C ASP A 385 -19.06 -12.30 9.82
N GLU A 386 -19.40 -12.80 8.63
CA GLU A 386 -20.44 -13.81 8.41
C GLU A 386 -19.94 -15.23 8.72
N LEU A 387 -18.62 -15.44 8.81
CA LEU A 387 -18.07 -16.73 9.21
C LEU A 387 -18.43 -17.07 10.66
N ASN A 388 -18.93 -18.29 10.89
CA ASN A 388 -19.20 -18.75 12.24
C ASN A 388 -17.90 -18.95 13.02
N GLU A 389 -17.65 -18.10 14.01
CA GLU A 389 -16.43 -18.12 14.81
C GLU A 389 -16.21 -19.40 15.61
N ASP A 390 -17.28 -20.08 16.00
CA ASP A 390 -17.24 -21.34 16.75
C ASP A 390 -17.03 -22.58 15.87
N ALA A 391 -17.28 -22.47 14.57
CA ALA A 391 -17.07 -23.53 13.60
C ALA A 391 -15.61 -23.54 13.09
N SER A 392 -15.17 -24.69 12.60
CA SER A 392 -13.87 -24.86 11.95
C SER A 392 -13.97 -24.71 10.42
N ALA A 393 -12.82 -24.66 9.72
CA ALA A 393 -12.78 -24.72 8.26
C ALA A 393 -13.44 -26.01 7.75
N TYR A 394 -13.22 -27.14 8.42
CA TYR A 394 -13.86 -28.41 8.11
C TYR A 394 -15.38 -28.31 8.20
N ASP A 395 -15.93 -27.69 9.26
CA ASP A 395 -17.37 -27.57 9.44
C ASP A 395 -18.03 -26.74 8.34
N HIS A 396 -17.38 -25.65 7.93
CA HIS A 396 -17.86 -24.83 6.82
C HIS A 396 -17.89 -25.61 5.49
N VAL A 397 -16.81 -26.34 5.18
CA VAL A 397 -16.75 -27.17 3.97
C VAL A 397 -17.74 -28.32 4.05
N ARG A 398 -17.90 -28.95 5.23
CA ARG A 398 -18.89 -30.01 5.49
C ARG A 398 -20.31 -29.54 5.18
N LYS A 399 -20.65 -28.32 5.61
CA LYS A 399 -21.98 -27.73 5.36
C LYS A 399 -22.28 -27.59 3.86
N LEU A 400 -21.28 -27.33 3.02
CA LEU A 400 -21.42 -27.23 1.56
C LEU A 400 -21.49 -28.61 0.88
N MET A 401 -20.88 -29.64 1.47
CA MET A 401 -20.79 -30.98 0.87
C MET A 401 -21.86 -31.96 1.36
N GLY A 402 -22.70 -31.56 2.33
CA GLY A 402 -23.79 -32.41 2.85
C GLY A 402 -23.29 -33.76 3.35
N ASP A 403 -23.81 -34.87 2.79
CA ASP A 403 -23.53 -36.24 3.22
C ASP A 403 -22.24 -36.86 2.63
N ALA A 404 -21.35 -36.04 2.05
CA ALA A 404 -20.10 -36.54 1.49
C ALA A 404 -19.22 -37.24 2.56
N PRO A 405 -18.45 -38.29 2.21
CA PRO A 405 -17.54 -38.94 3.14
C PRO A 405 -16.51 -37.96 3.73
N GLU A 406 -16.14 -38.15 5.01
CA GLU A 406 -15.20 -37.29 5.74
C GLU A 406 -13.88 -37.07 4.97
N ALA A 407 -13.33 -38.12 4.37
CA ALA A 407 -12.11 -38.03 3.59
C ALA A 407 -12.21 -37.04 2.42
N LYS A 408 -13.36 -36.96 1.73
CA LYS A 408 -13.61 -36.01 0.65
C LYS A 408 -13.73 -34.58 1.19
N VAL A 409 -14.40 -34.38 2.31
CA VAL A 409 -14.54 -33.07 2.97
C VAL A 409 -13.15 -32.54 3.39
N ARG A 410 -12.33 -33.41 4.03
CA ARG A 410 -10.96 -33.05 4.45
C ARG A 410 -10.05 -32.76 3.25
N ALA A 411 -10.16 -33.55 2.17
CA ALA A 411 -9.43 -33.29 0.92
C ALA A 411 -9.80 -31.91 0.33
N ARG A 412 -11.09 -31.58 0.33
CA ARG A 412 -11.56 -30.28 -0.17
C ARG A 412 -11.14 -29.12 0.74
N ALA A 413 -11.21 -29.28 2.07
CA ALA A 413 -10.66 -28.33 3.01
C ALA A 413 -9.14 -28.13 2.82
N GLY A 414 -8.42 -29.22 2.54
CA GLY A 414 -7.00 -29.20 2.18
C GLY A 414 -6.71 -28.40 0.90
N ALA A 415 -7.54 -28.54 -0.13
CA ALA A 415 -7.43 -27.79 -1.38
C ALA A 415 -7.63 -26.27 -1.19
N ILE A 416 -8.43 -25.87 -0.18
CA ILE A 416 -8.59 -24.46 0.23
C ILE A 416 -7.41 -23.97 1.11
N GLY A 417 -6.46 -24.86 1.45
CA GLY A 417 -5.31 -24.54 2.27
C GLY A 417 -5.44 -24.94 3.76
N PHE A 418 -6.49 -25.69 4.14
CA PHE A 418 -6.70 -26.14 5.52
C PHE A 418 -6.51 -27.66 5.63
N SER A 419 -5.26 -28.09 5.70
CA SER A 419 -4.89 -29.51 5.80
C SER A 419 -4.60 -29.93 7.25
N GLY A 420 -4.82 -31.21 7.58
CA GLY A 420 -4.52 -31.80 8.89
C GLY A 420 -5.21 -31.04 10.05
N LYS A 421 -4.45 -30.68 11.09
CA LYS A 421 -4.99 -29.96 12.27
C LYS A 421 -5.54 -28.58 11.96
N ALA A 422 -5.09 -27.94 10.88
CA ALA A 422 -5.59 -26.62 10.49
C ALA A 422 -7.07 -26.66 10.09
N ALA A 423 -7.53 -27.79 9.52
CA ALA A 423 -8.94 -27.98 9.16
C ALA A 423 -9.87 -27.92 10.40
N ASP A 424 -9.39 -28.40 11.55
CA ASP A 424 -10.17 -28.48 12.79
C ASP A 424 -10.04 -27.22 13.68
N THR A 425 -9.24 -26.22 13.23
CA THR A 425 -9.05 -24.97 13.97
C THR A 425 -10.30 -24.09 13.84
N LYS A 426 -10.85 -23.61 14.97
CA LYS A 426 -11.99 -22.69 14.99
C LYS A 426 -11.66 -21.37 14.31
N VAL A 427 -12.62 -20.81 13.59
CA VAL A 427 -12.49 -19.54 12.87
C VAL A 427 -12.07 -18.39 13.78
N ALA A 428 -12.52 -18.36 15.03
CA ALA A 428 -12.08 -17.37 16.04
C ALA A 428 -10.56 -17.35 16.28
N ARG A 429 -9.84 -18.45 15.99
CA ARG A 429 -8.38 -18.57 16.17
C ARG A 429 -7.60 -18.38 14.88
N LEU A 430 -8.26 -18.25 13.74
CA LEU A 430 -7.64 -18.00 12.45
C LEU A 430 -7.18 -16.55 12.37
N SER A 431 -6.04 -16.33 11.72
CA SER A 431 -5.60 -14.99 11.32
C SER A 431 -6.54 -14.39 10.28
N GLY A 432 -6.52 -13.06 10.11
CA GLY A 432 -7.32 -12.37 9.10
C GLY A 432 -7.10 -12.93 7.69
N GLY A 433 -5.85 -13.22 7.31
CA GLY A 433 -5.53 -13.82 6.02
C GLY A 433 -6.04 -15.27 5.87
N GLU A 434 -6.04 -16.06 6.95
CA GLU A 434 -6.64 -17.41 6.92
C GLU A 434 -8.16 -17.34 6.81
N LYS A 435 -8.82 -16.40 7.52
CA LYS A 435 -10.25 -16.14 7.36
C LYS A 435 -10.60 -15.74 5.92
N ALA A 436 -9.83 -14.83 5.33
CA ALA A 436 -10.03 -14.41 3.93
C ALA A 436 -9.86 -15.57 2.95
N ARG A 437 -8.84 -16.41 3.13
CA ARG A 437 -8.63 -17.62 2.32
C ARG A 437 -9.79 -18.61 2.45
N LEU A 438 -10.28 -18.84 3.67
CA LEU A 438 -11.44 -19.70 3.89
C LEU A 438 -12.67 -19.16 3.16
N LEU A 439 -12.93 -17.87 3.28
CA LEU A 439 -14.08 -17.22 2.65
C LEU A 439 -13.98 -17.28 1.11
N LEU A 440 -12.79 -17.01 0.53
CA LEU A 440 -12.54 -17.16 -0.91
C LEU A 440 -12.81 -18.59 -1.38
N GLY A 441 -12.31 -19.59 -0.64
CA GLY A 441 -12.54 -21.00 -0.96
C GLY A 441 -14.01 -21.41 -0.86
N ILE A 442 -14.76 -20.85 0.08
CA ILE A 442 -16.21 -21.07 0.24
C ILE A 442 -16.97 -20.38 -0.91
N ALA A 443 -16.65 -19.14 -1.22
CA ALA A 443 -17.33 -18.37 -2.25
C ALA A 443 -17.15 -18.98 -3.65
N THR A 444 -15.97 -19.54 -3.93
CA THR A 444 -15.64 -20.17 -5.22
C THR A 444 -15.87 -21.68 -5.26
N PHE A 445 -16.43 -22.26 -4.19
CA PHE A 445 -16.49 -23.72 -3.96
C PHE A 445 -17.04 -24.53 -5.13
N PHE A 446 -18.05 -24.04 -5.82
CA PHE A 446 -18.75 -24.74 -6.91
C PHE A 446 -18.24 -24.40 -8.32
N GLY A 447 -17.09 -23.74 -8.46
CA GLY A 447 -16.54 -23.38 -9.77
C GLY A 447 -17.41 -22.36 -10.50
N PRO A 448 -17.37 -21.08 -10.10
CA PRO A 448 -18.17 -20.04 -10.72
C PRO A 448 -17.68 -19.71 -12.14
N ASN A 449 -18.56 -19.13 -12.98
CA ASN A 449 -18.16 -18.59 -14.29
C ASN A 449 -17.56 -17.20 -14.18
N MET A 450 -17.90 -16.48 -13.10
CA MET A 450 -17.38 -15.15 -12.81
C MET A 450 -17.09 -14.99 -11.32
N ILE A 451 -15.97 -14.37 -11.00
CA ILE A 451 -15.60 -14.00 -9.62
C ILE A 451 -15.63 -12.48 -9.51
N ILE A 452 -16.27 -11.97 -8.48
CA ILE A 452 -16.24 -10.56 -8.09
C ILE A 452 -15.51 -10.44 -6.77
N LEU A 453 -14.43 -9.68 -6.75
CA LEU A 453 -13.57 -9.44 -5.60
C LEU A 453 -13.70 -7.98 -5.16
N ASP A 454 -14.24 -7.72 -3.99
CA ASP A 454 -14.39 -6.38 -3.41
C ASP A 454 -13.43 -6.24 -2.24
N GLU A 455 -12.31 -5.54 -2.45
CA GLU A 455 -11.18 -5.36 -1.54
C GLU A 455 -10.59 -6.68 -1.00
N PRO A 456 -10.15 -7.59 -1.89
CA PRO A 456 -9.70 -8.92 -1.47
C PRO A 456 -8.34 -8.94 -0.77
N THR A 457 -7.55 -7.88 -0.89
CA THR A 457 -6.18 -7.77 -0.35
C THR A 457 -6.12 -7.31 1.09
N ASN A 458 -7.23 -6.77 1.62
CA ASN A 458 -7.30 -6.38 3.02
C ASN A 458 -7.05 -7.60 3.92
N HIS A 459 -6.15 -7.46 4.89
CA HIS A 459 -5.68 -8.50 5.81
C HIS A 459 -4.79 -9.61 5.19
N LEU A 460 -4.49 -9.58 3.88
CA LEU A 460 -3.51 -10.47 3.27
C LEU A 460 -2.10 -9.90 3.42
N ASP A 461 -1.15 -10.75 3.81
CA ASP A 461 0.26 -10.41 3.75
C ASP A 461 0.79 -10.46 2.31
N ILE A 462 1.98 -9.93 2.10
CA ILE A 462 2.58 -9.77 0.76
C ILE A 462 2.63 -11.10 0.00
N ASP A 463 2.98 -12.20 0.69
CA ASP A 463 3.05 -13.54 0.09
C ASP A 463 1.66 -14.05 -0.32
N SER A 464 0.64 -13.81 0.51
CA SER A 464 -0.75 -14.20 0.21
C SER A 464 -1.37 -13.37 -0.92
N ARG A 465 -0.97 -12.09 -1.06
CA ARG A 465 -1.37 -11.24 -2.20
C ARG A 465 -0.80 -11.77 -3.53
N ALA A 466 0.47 -12.18 -3.53
CA ALA A 466 1.08 -12.81 -4.69
C ALA A 466 0.38 -14.12 -5.09
N ALA A 467 0.07 -14.98 -4.11
CA ALA A 467 -0.68 -16.21 -4.36
C ALA A 467 -2.11 -15.95 -4.86
N LEU A 468 -2.76 -14.86 -4.41
CA LEU A 468 -4.06 -14.44 -4.94
C LEU A 468 -3.96 -13.97 -6.39
N ALA A 469 -2.92 -13.21 -6.75
CA ALA A 469 -2.69 -12.76 -8.12
C ALA A 469 -2.47 -13.95 -9.07
N GLU A 470 -1.68 -14.96 -8.67
CA GLU A 470 -1.52 -16.20 -9.40
C GLU A 470 -2.86 -16.92 -9.61
N ALA A 471 -3.66 -17.08 -8.55
CA ALA A 471 -4.95 -17.74 -8.63
C ALA A 471 -5.94 -17.01 -9.57
N ILE A 472 -5.92 -15.67 -9.59
CA ILE A 472 -6.73 -14.87 -10.52
C ILE A 472 -6.30 -15.09 -11.96
N ASN A 473 -4.99 -15.11 -12.22
CA ASN A 473 -4.45 -15.29 -13.57
C ASN A 473 -4.72 -16.71 -14.13
N GLU A 474 -4.66 -17.73 -13.26
CA GLU A 474 -4.95 -19.11 -13.63
C GLU A 474 -6.45 -19.41 -13.78
N PHE A 475 -7.32 -18.59 -13.25
CA PHE A 475 -8.76 -18.83 -13.29
C PHE A 475 -9.31 -18.65 -14.72
N PRO A 476 -10.03 -19.65 -15.28
CA PRO A 476 -10.48 -19.60 -16.67
C PRO A 476 -11.76 -18.80 -16.90
N GLY A 477 -12.43 -18.30 -15.86
CA GLY A 477 -13.64 -17.47 -15.93
C GLY A 477 -13.35 -15.98 -15.85
N ALA A 478 -14.37 -15.13 -15.94
CA ALA A 478 -14.22 -13.67 -15.78
C ALA A 478 -13.93 -13.26 -14.34
N VAL A 479 -13.14 -12.20 -14.16
CA VAL A 479 -12.88 -11.61 -12.84
C VAL A 479 -13.12 -10.12 -12.87
N ILE A 480 -13.89 -9.64 -11.90
CA ILE A 480 -14.04 -8.20 -11.63
C ILE A 480 -13.43 -7.93 -10.26
N MET A 481 -12.55 -6.96 -10.18
CA MET A 481 -11.90 -6.60 -8.94
C MET A 481 -12.09 -5.12 -8.61
N VAL A 482 -12.48 -4.86 -7.37
CA VAL A 482 -12.38 -3.54 -6.73
C VAL A 482 -11.20 -3.66 -5.78
N SER A 483 -10.14 -2.96 -6.04
CA SER A 483 -8.95 -2.99 -5.18
C SER A 483 -8.24 -1.65 -5.21
N HIS A 484 -7.57 -1.34 -4.11
CA HIS A 484 -6.63 -0.24 -3.99
C HIS A 484 -5.17 -0.73 -4.05
N ASP A 485 -4.99 -2.04 -4.18
CA ASP A 485 -3.68 -2.69 -4.33
C ASP A 485 -3.24 -2.63 -5.79
N ARG A 486 -2.30 -1.74 -6.05
CA ARG A 486 -1.75 -1.50 -7.38
C ARG A 486 -1.11 -2.75 -7.98
N TYR A 487 -0.32 -3.48 -7.18
CA TYR A 487 0.32 -4.72 -7.61
C TYR A 487 -0.71 -5.74 -8.13
N LEU A 488 -1.83 -5.93 -7.41
CA LEU A 488 -2.88 -6.84 -7.84
C LEU A 488 -3.54 -6.38 -9.15
N ILE A 489 -3.80 -5.08 -9.29
CA ILE A 489 -4.41 -4.52 -10.50
C ILE A 489 -3.47 -4.69 -11.70
N GLU A 490 -2.18 -4.31 -11.57
CA GLU A 490 -1.19 -4.43 -12.64
C GLU A 490 -0.91 -5.88 -13.04
N ALA A 491 -0.89 -6.79 -12.06
CA ALA A 491 -0.61 -8.19 -12.32
C ALA A 491 -1.78 -8.95 -12.97
N CYS A 492 -3.02 -8.48 -12.80
CA CYS A 492 -4.20 -9.27 -13.15
C CYS A 492 -5.18 -8.59 -14.11
N ALA A 493 -5.24 -7.25 -14.18
CA ALA A 493 -6.27 -6.57 -14.96
C ALA A 493 -5.85 -6.33 -16.41
N ASP A 494 -6.70 -6.76 -17.35
CA ASP A 494 -6.56 -6.46 -18.78
C ASP A 494 -7.34 -5.19 -19.17
N ARG A 495 -8.35 -4.82 -18.37
CA ARG A 495 -9.23 -3.69 -18.62
C ARG A 495 -9.45 -2.89 -17.35
N LEU A 496 -9.40 -1.56 -17.48
CA LEU A 496 -9.66 -0.64 -16.39
C LEU A 496 -10.98 0.10 -16.64
N TRP A 497 -11.84 0.16 -15.63
CA TRP A 497 -13.05 0.96 -15.65
C TRP A 497 -13.01 2.03 -14.57
N ILE A 498 -13.27 3.28 -14.96
CA ILE A 498 -13.39 4.40 -14.00
C ILE A 498 -14.86 4.59 -13.64
N VAL A 499 -15.13 4.56 -12.35
CA VAL A 499 -16.43 4.88 -11.76
C VAL A 499 -16.35 6.28 -11.19
N ALA A 500 -16.87 7.26 -11.94
CA ALA A 500 -16.88 8.68 -11.58
C ALA A 500 -18.11 9.37 -12.18
N ASP A 501 -18.47 10.53 -11.69
CA ASP A 501 -19.54 11.37 -12.21
C ASP A 501 -20.88 10.62 -12.44
N ARG A 502 -21.18 9.69 -11.53
CA ARG A 502 -22.35 8.81 -11.60
C ARG A 502 -22.41 7.91 -12.83
N THR A 503 -21.30 7.65 -13.49
CA THR A 503 -21.21 6.77 -14.65
C THR A 503 -20.02 5.83 -14.58
N VAL A 504 -19.93 4.91 -15.53
CA VAL A 504 -18.82 3.96 -15.67
C VAL A 504 -18.26 4.12 -17.08
N THR A 505 -16.97 4.39 -17.17
CA THR A 505 -16.26 4.57 -18.45
C THR A 505 -15.09 3.61 -18.56
N ASN A 506 -14.84 3.11 -19.77
CA ASN A 506 -13.61 2.36 -20.05
C ASN A 506 -12.42 3.32 -19.98
N TYR A 507 -11.30 2.87 -19.45
CA TYR A 507 -10.07 3.63 -19.38
C TYR A 507 -8.97 2.89 -20.15
N ASP A 508 -8.47 3.54 -21.21
CA ASP A 508 -7.49 2.93 -22.11
C ASP A 508 -6.03 3.24 -21.71
N GLY A 509 -5.82 4.05 -20.65
CA GLY A 509 -4.50 4.35 -20.08
C GLY A 509 -4.01 3.32 -19.07
N ASP A 510 -2.77 3.46 -18.64
CA ASP A 510 -2.20 2.65 -17.56
C ASP A 510 -2.46 3.27 -16.17
N LEU A 511 -2.05 2.56 -15.09
CA LEU A 511 -2.20 3.06 -13.71
C LEU A 511 -1.30 4.26 -13.42
N ASP A 512 -0.15 4.40 -14.08
CA ASP A 512 0.73 5.55 -13.93
C ASP A 512 0.12 6.81 -14.54
N GLU A 513 -0.56 6.67 -15.67
CA GLU A 513 -1.32 7.77 -16.28
C GLU A 513 -2.52 8.14 -15.42
N TYR A 514 -3.25 7.16 -14.88
CA TYR A 514 -4.34 7.40 -13.93
C TYR A 514 -3.82 8.16 -12.69
N ARG A 515 -2.67 7.75 -12.12
CA ARG A 515 -2.03 8.45 -11.02
C ARG A 515 -1.76 9.92 -11.34
N ARG A 516 -1.15 10.19 -12.51
CA ARG A 516 -0.86 11.57 -12.96
C ARG A 516 -2.14 12.39 -13.11
N LEU A 517 -3.19 11.79 -13.67
CA LEU A 517 -4.50 12.42 -13.82
C LEU A 517 -5.10 12.79 -12.46
N VAL A 518 -5.09 11.88 -11.50
CA VAL A 518 -5.60 12.10 -10.14
C VAL A 518 -4.83 13.20 -9.42
N LEU A 519 -3.49 13.17 -9.46
CA LEU A 519 -2.65 14.17 -8.81
C LEU A 519 -2.79 15.56 -9.45
N SER A 520 -2.94 15.65 -10.78
CA SER A 520 -3.14 16.91 -11.48
C SER A 520 -4.52 17.52 -11.23
N ALA A 521 -5.57 16.70 -11.15
CA ALA A 521 -6.93 17.15 -10.83
C ALA A 521 -7.01 17.79 -9.43
N ARG A 522 -6.29 17.23 -8.45
CA ARG A 522 -6.22 17.77 -7.08
C ARG A 522 -5.49 19.11 -6.98
N ASN A 523 -4.42 19.29 -7.78
CA ASN A 523 -3.68 20.55 -7.82
C ASN A 523 -4.45 21.69 -8.52
N SER A 524 -5.51 21.37 -9.23
CA SER A 524 -6.34 22.32 -9.99
C SER A 524 -7.64 22.74 -9.27
N GLU A 525 -7.96 22.23 -8.08
CA GLU A 525 -9.08 22.76 -7.29
C GLU A 525 -8.72 24.14 -6.71
N PRO A 526 -9.44 25.21 -7.09
CA PRO A 526 -9.14 26.55 -6.59
C PRO A 526 -9.52 26.65 -5.10
N ALA A 527 -8.58 27.19 -4.29
CA ALA A 527 -8.87 27.59 -2.92
C ALA A 527 -10.16 28.43 -2.83
N PRO A 528 -10.97 28.30 -1.75
CA PRO A 528 -12.22 29.04 -1.60
C PRO A 528 -11.99 30.53 -1.72
N ARG A 529 -12.54 31.15 -2.76
CA ARG A 529 -12.55 32.61 -2.87
C ARG A 529 -13.46 33.16 -1.79
N GLU A 530 -12.89 33.86 -0.82
CA GLU A 530 -13.64 34.75 0.07
C GLU A 530 -14.54 35.67 -0.77
N ARG A 531 -15.82 35.69 -0.44
CA ARG A 531 -16.79 36.61 -1.05
C ARG A 531 -16.43 38.04 -0.62
N SER A 532 -15.62 38.71 -1.41
CA SER A 532 -15.50 40.16 -1.33
C SER A 532 -16.71 40.81 -2.02
N THR A 533 -17.30 41.77 -1.33
CA THR A 533 -18.36 42.67 -1.72
C THR A 533 -18.16 43.31 -3.12
N PRO A 534 -19.22 43.65 -3.86
CA PRO A 534 -19.08 44.11 -5.23
C PRO A 534 -18.53 45.55 -5.28
N SER A 535 -17.32 45.69 -5.75
CA SER A 535 -16.71 46.96 -6.13
C SER A 535 -16.40 46.93 -7.61
N GLU A 536 -16.89 47.97 -8.28
CA GLU A 536 -16.67 48.46 -9.64
C GLU A 536 -15.85 47.64 -10.65
N LYS A 537 -16.44 47.48 -11.84
CA LYS A 537 -15.86 46.86 -13.06
C LYS A 537 -14.57 47.59 -13.46
N PRO A 538 -13.41 46.91 -13.52
CA PRO A 538 -12.29 47.39 -14.31
C PRO A 538 -12.49 47.04 -15.78
N GLN A 539 -12.19 47.98 -16.64
CA GLN A 539 -12.20 47.89 -18.10
C GLN A 539 -11.26 46.77 -18.59
N ARG A 540 -11.70 45.98 -19.56
CA ARG A 540 -10.90 44.97 -20.28
C ARG A 540 -9.65 45.58 -20.90
N PRO A 541 -8.45 45.03 -20.68
CA PRO A 541 -7.29 45.34 -21.53
C PRO A 541 -7.42 44.66 -22.89
N LYS A 542 -6.95 45.36 -23.89
CA LYS A 542 -7.03 45.02 -25.29
C LYS A 542 -6.29 43.74 -25.68
N SER A 543 -6.79 43.06 -26.68
CA SER A 543 -6.50 41.71 -27.22
C SER A 543 -5.15 41.52 -27.96
N ASP A 544 -4.08 42.22 -27.63
CA ASP A 544 -2.81 42.09 -28.39
C ASP A 544 -1.75 41.16 -27.77
N ASN A 545 -1.96 40.64 -26.57
CA ASN A 545 -0.91 39.91 -25.86
C ASN A 545 -0.89 38.39 -26.17
N ARG A 546 -1.97 37.79 -26.60
CA ARG A 546 -2.06 36.34 -26.88
C ARG A 546 -1.24 35.91 -28.11
N GLY A 547 -1.19 36.75 -29.12
CA GLY A 547 -0.40 36.48 -30.35
C GLY A 547 1.10 36.45 -30.06
N SER A 548 1.55 37.37 -29.21
CA SER A 548 2.98 37.47 -28.85
C SER A 548 3.43 36.32 -27.93
N LEU A 549 2.58 35.89 -26.99
CA LEU A 549 2.85 34.76 -26.09
C LEU A 549 2.92 33.43 -26.86
N ARG A 550 1.98 33.20 -27.79
CA ARG A 550 1.99 32.02 -28.65
C ARG A 550 3.26 31.94 -29.52
N LYS A 551 3.74 33.08 -30.00
CA LYS A 551 4.99 33.15 -30.75
C LYS A 551 6.20 32.80 -29.87
N ARG A 552 6.27 33.33 -28.64
CA ARG A 552 7.32 33.01 -27.68
C ARG A 552 7.33 31.52 -27.30
N ILE A 553 6.18 30.87 -27.14
CA ILE A 553 6.06 29.43 -26.88
C ILE A 553 6.68 28.65 -28.07
N THR A 554 6.25 28.97 -29.29
CA THR A 554 6.74 28.28 -30.50
C THR A 554 8.26 28.50 -30.72
N GLU A 555 8.79 29.67 -30.39
CA GLU A 555 10.23 29.97 -30.47
C GLU A 555 11.01 29.17 -29.40
N ALA A 556 10.50 29.06 -28.18
CA ALA A 556 11.12 28.26 -27.12
C ALA A 556 11.09 26.75 -27.44
N GLU A 557 9.98 26.22 -27.97
CA GLU A 557 9.89 24.83 -28.45
C GLU A 557 10.89 24.50 -29.55
N ALA A 558 11.07 25.42 -30.50
CA ALA A 558 12.06 25.24 -31.56
C ALA A 558 13.50 25.25 -31.03
N GLU A 559 13.79 26.08 -30.02
CA GLU A 559 15.12 26.12 -29.39
C GLU A 559 15.38 24.88 -28.54
N ILE A 560 14.39 24.38 -27.78
CA ILE A 560 14.44 23.10 -27.03
C ILE A 560 14.78 21.95 -27.99
N ALA A 561 14.07 21.83 -29.10
CA ALA A 561 14.30 20.79 -30.10
C ALA A 561 15.69 20.85 -30.68
N ARG A 562 16.18 22.07 -31.01
CA ARG A 562 17.51 22.30 -31.58
C ARG A 562 18.63 21.94 -30.61
N VAL A 563 18.51 22.36 -29.35
CA VAL A 563 19.52 22.08 -28.31
C VAL A 563 19.55 20.60 -27.95
N SER A 564 18.39 19.93 -27.88
CA SER A 564 18.28 18.48 -27.65
C SER A 564 18.96 17.67 -28.78
N ASP A 565 18.82 18.08 -30.04
CA ASP A 565 19.53 17.46 -31.18
C ASP A 565 21.04 17.62 -31.07
N ILE A 566 21.51 18.78 -30.61
CA ILE A 566 22.94 19.04 -30.35
C ILE A 566 23.46 18.11 -29.23
N ILE A 567 22.74 18.00 -28.13
CA ILE A 567 23.11 17.11 -27.01
C ILE A 567 23.21 15.67 -27.51
N THR A 568 22.23 15.19 -28.27
CA THR A 568 22.21 13.83 -28.84
C THR A 568 23.40 13.57 -29.73
N LYS A 569 23.81 14.53 -30.57
CA LYS A 569 25.00 14.43 -31.42
C LYS A 569 26.28 14.38 -30.59
N ILE A 570 26.39 15.20 -29.55
CA ILE A 570 27.54 15.19 -28.64
C ILE A 570 27.62 13.88 -27.87
N ASP A 571 26.51 13.38 -27.35
CA ASP A 571 26.45 12.11 -26.61
C ASP A 571 26.81 10.92 -27.51
N THR A 572 26.37 10.94 -28.78
CA THR A 572 26.77 9.94 -29.79
C THR A 572 28.28 9.99 -30.05
N ALA A 573 28.87 11.17 -30.11
CA ALA A 573 30.32 11.34 -30.32
C ALA A 573 31.11 10.88 -29.07
N LEU A 574 30.63 11.17 -27.87
CA LEU A 574 31.25 10.75 -26.60
C LEU A 574 31.09 9.24 -26.32
N ALA A 575 30.09 8.57 -26.91
CA ALA A 575 29.85 7.14 -26.77
C ALA A 575 30.84 6.27 -27.60
N LEU A 576 31.67 6.86 -28.44
CA LEU A 576 32.70 6.12 -29.20
C LEU A 576 33.75 5.55 -28.23
N PRO A 577 34.03 4.22 -28.26
CA PRO A 577 34.84 3.55 -27.23
C PRO A 577 36.24 4.09 -27.01
N ASP A 578 36.84 4.73 -28.02
CA ASP A 578 38.23 5.13 -28.01
C ASP A 578 38.46 6.67 -27.89
N ILE A 579 37.42 7.48 -27.76
CA ILE A 579 37.54 8.94 -27.81
C ILE A 579 38.37 9.51 -26.66
N PHE A 580 38.23 8.93 -25.47
CA PHE A 580 38.96 9.34 -24.26
C PHE A 580 40.45 8.93 -24.28
N THR A 581 40.80 7.90 -25.05
CA THR A 581 42.17 7.39 -25.15
C THR A 581 42.91 7.92 -26.37
N ARG A 582 42.21 8.13 -27.51
CA ARG A 582 42.80 8.63 -28.76
C ARG A 582 42.96 10.14 -28.80
N ASP A 583 41.97 10.89 -28.34
CA ASP A 583 42.01 12.34 -28.28
C ASP A 583 41.37 12.91 -27.01
N PRO A 584 42.10 12.92 -25.89
CA PRO A 584 41.59 13.43 -24.60
C PRO A 584 41.23 14.94 -24.67
N LYS A 585 41.84 15.73 -25.58
CA LYS A 585 41.52 17.15 -25.74
C LYS A 585 40.14 17.33 -26.39
N GLN A 586 39.85 16.54 -27.42
CA GLN A 586 38.55 16.56 -28.08
C GLN A 586 37.43 16.05 -27.16
N ALA A 587 37.68 14.99 -26.37
CA ALA A 587 36.73 14.49 -25.37
C ALA A 587 36.44 15.56 -24.32
N ALA A 588 37.44 16.28 -23.82
CA ALA A 588 37.24 17.37 -22.85
C ALA A 588 36.45 18.56 -23.46
N GLN A 589 36.70 18.90 -24.73
CA GLN A 589 35.93 19.93 -25.43
C GLN A 589 34.49 19.54 -25.64
N LEU A 590 34.20 18.30 -26.04
CA LEU A 590 32.85 17.76 -26.19
C LEU A 590 32.10 17.69 -24.85
N SER A 591 32.77 17.28 -23.77
CA SER A 591 32.18 17.28 -22.42
C SER A 591 31.80 18.69 -21.95
N LYS A 592 32.68 19.70 -22.23
CA LYS A 592 32.38 21.09 -21.94
C LYS A 592 31.24 21.64 -22.82
N ALA A 593 31.22 21.28 -24.09
CA ALA A 593 30.14 21.65 -25.01
C ALA A 593 28.78 21.02 -24.56
N ARG A 594 28.80 19.79 -24.08
CA ARG A 594 27.63 19.13 -23.51
C ARG A 594 27.07 19.85 -22.29
N ALA A 595 27.95 20.25 -21.35
CA ALA A 595 27.52 21.02 -20.17
C ALA A 595 26.88 22.36 -20.57
N ASN A 596 27.51 23.10 -21.49
CA ASN A 596 26.96 24.36 -22.00
C ASN A 596 25.62 24.18 -22.73
N ALA A 597 25.48 23.08 -23.49
CA ALA A 597 24.19 22.75 -24.13
C ALA A 597 23.10 22.36 -23.12
N ALA A 598 23.45 21.64 -22.05
CA ALA A 598 22.51 21.33 -20.98
C ALA A 598 22.00 22.58 -20.25
N ASP A 599 22.90 23.56 -19.99
CA ASP A 599 22.51 24.85 -19.40
C ASP A 599 21.63 25.69 -20.36
N ALA A 600 21.86 25.57 -21.68
CA ALA A 600 21.04 26.24 -22.68
C ALA A 600 19.65 25.61 -22.78
N LEU A 601 19.56 24.27 -22.67
CA LEU A 601 18.31 23.54 -22.64
C LEU A 601 17.46 23.94 -21.43
N ALA A 602 18.03 23.95 -20.24
CA ALA A 602 17.35 24.35 -19.01
C ALA A 602 16.77 25.77 -19.11
N ARG A 603 17.52 26.71 -19.69
CA ARG A 603 17.02 28.08 -19.91
C ARG A 603 15.90 28.17 -20.95
N ALA A 604 15.93 27.36 -21.98
CA ALA A 604 14.90 27.33 -22.99
C ALA A 604 13.60 26.70 -22.43
N GLU A 605 13.73 25.68 -21.60
CA GLU A 605 12.61 25.05 -20.87
C GLU A 605 11.97 26.01 -19.85
N GLU A 606 12.76 26.80 -19.12
CA GLU A 606 12.28 27.83 -18.20
C GLU A 606 11.52 28.93 -18.95
N GLN A 607 12.03 29.40 -20.08
CA GLN A 607 11.34 30.39 -20.92
C GLN A 607 10.05 29.85 -21.53
N TRP A 608 10.03 28.59 -21.93
CA TRP A 608 8.82 27.92 -22.39
C TRP A 608 7.78 27.85 -21.30
N LEU A 609 8.18 27.46 -20.08
CA LEU A 609 7.30 27.34 -18.93
C LEU A 609 6.70 28.69 -18.53
N GLU A 610 7.52 29.76 -18.47
CA GLU A 610 7.04 31.11 -18.20
C GLU A 610 6.04 31.60 -19.26
N ALA A 611 6.36 31.41 -20.54
CA ALA A 611 5.49 31.85 -21.64
C ALA A 611 4.19 31.04 -21.67
N SER A 612 4.24 29.73 -21.37
CA SER A 612 3.08 28.85 -21.28
C SER A 612 2.17 29.23 -20.11
N THR A 613 2.74 29.48 -18.94
CA THR A 613 1.98 29.93 -17.75
C THR A 613 1.29 31.28 -18.01
N GLN A 614 2.00 32.25 -18.61
CA GLN A 614 1.42 33.54 -18.98
C GLN A 614 0.35 33.44 -20.07
N PHE A 615 0.48 32.47 -20.98
CA PHE A 615 -0.53 32.20 -22.01
C PHE A 615 -1.81 31.59 -21.39
N ASP A 616 -1.66 30.67 -20.45
CA ASP A 616 -2.79 30.06 -19.74
C ASP A 616 -3.48 31.09 -18.82
N GLU A 617 -2.73 31.93 -18.11
CA GLU A 617 -3.29 33.05 -17.32
C GLU A 617 -4.04 34.06 -18.20
N ALA A 618 -3.59 34.30 -19.43
CA ALA A 618 -4.29 35.15 -20.39
C ALA A 618 -5.47 34.44 -21.06
N ALA A 619 -5.61 33.11 -20.89
CA ALA A 619 -6.69 32.30 -21.44
C ALA A 619 -7.88 32.12 -20.47
N GLY A 620 -7.64 32.23 -19.13
CA GLY A 620 -8.68 32.19 -18.09
C GLY A 620 -9.20 33.59 -17.79
#